data_9ed991abf022a711f522509cf7d389ed
#
_entry.id   9ed991abf022a711f522509cf7d389ed
#
_cell.length_a   1.000
_cell.length_b   1.000
_cell.length_c   1.000
_cell.angle_alpha   90.00
_cell.angle_beta   90.00
_cell.angle_gamma   90.00
#
_symmetry.space_group_name_H-M   'P 1'
#
loop_
_entity.id
_entity.type
_entity.pdbx_description
1 polymer ?
#
loop_
_entity_poly.entity_id
_entity_poly.type
_entity_poly.pdbx_seq_one_letter_code
_entity_poly.pdbx_strand_id
1 'polypeptide(L)'
;WIGAIERMLEWYEGYRDKHLRMARGSETRGDYESFLVDMDNSLTPKYQSQQYAQIQGMKRQLIGGEYPNGVEVEGEYADPVSVLFALSATSLEADGSHRPVCEHDREIRDAWSGSRSSVKRTLRYLLEDKMGLSPGEYAWWWQSEPHPGPQKPATGYSHSHPVVVIDRAGVDPDGPDPTDVETYRPVVAKHIDEC
;
A
#
# COMPACT_ATOMS: atom_id res chain seq x y z
N TRP A 1 -12.28 15.05 19.69
CA TRP A 1 -11.16 14.20 19.23
C TRP A 1 -10.81 13.10 20.24
N ILE A 2 -10.63 13.43 21.54
CA ILE A 2 -10.31 12.43 22.58
C ILE A 2 -11.38 11.32 22.60
N GLY A 3 -12.66 11.66 22.66
CA GLY A 3 -13.72 10.66 22.65
C GLY A 3 -13.89 9.86 21.35
N ALA A 4 -13.33 10.35 20.22
CA ALA A 4 -13.28 9.55 18.99
C ALA A 4 -12.15 8.52 19.04
N ILE A 5 -11.00 8.91 19.62
CA ILE A 5 -9.86 7.99 19.83
C ILE A 5 -10.22 6.93 20.84
N GLU A 6 -10.87 7.29 21.94
CA GLU A 6 -11.34 6.33 22.96
C GLU A 6 -12.30 5.30 22.35
N ARG A 7 -13.30 5.74 21.58
CA ARG A 7 -14.21 4.81 20.87
C ARG A 7 -13.49 3.94 19.85
N MET A 8 -12.46 4.47 19.17
CA MET A 8 -11.66 3.68 18.24
C MET A 8 -10.83 2.62 18.98
N LEU A 9 -10.27 2.96 20.14
CA LEU A 9 -9.51 2.00 20.96
C LEU A 9 -10.45 0.93 21.55
N GLU A 10 -11.60 1.32 22.10
CA GLU A 10 -12.62 0.38 22.56
C GLU A 10 -13.08 -0.56 21.44
N TRP A 11 -13.32 0.00 20.24
CA TRP A 11 -13.67 -0.80 19.08
C TRP A 11 -12.53 -1.76 18.69
N TYR A 12 -11.28 -1.27 18.68
CA TYR A 12 -10.11 -2.07 18.36
C TYR A 12 -9.90 -3.21 19.37
N GLU A 13 -9.99 -2.93 20.66
CA GLU A 13 -9.90 -3.96 21.71
C GLU A 13 -11.02 -5.00 21.58
N GLY A 14 -12.24 -4.52 21.36
CA GLY A 14 -13.38 -5.41 21.14
C GLY A 14 -13.32 -6.19 19.83
N TYR A 15 -12.56 -5.71 18.84
CA TYR A 15 -12.37 -6.37 17.55
C TYR A 15 -11.25 -7.40 17.57
N ARG A 16 -10.18 -7.14 18.30
CA ARG A 16 -9.01 -8.01 18.40
C ARG A 16 -9.34 -9.44 18.81
N ASP A 17 -10.35 -9.57 19.67
CA ASP A 17 -10.77 -10.86 20.23
C ASP A 17 -11.99 -11.47 19.51
N LYS A 18 -12.42 -10.86 18.38
CA LYS A 18 -13.53 -11.39 17.59
C LYS A 18 -13.08 -12.50 16.66
N HIS A 19 -13.89 -13.54 16.62
CA HIS A 19 -13.75 -14.64 15.69
C HIS A 19 -14.96 -14.72 14.77
N LEU A 20 -14.72 -15.04 13.51
CA LEU A 20 -15.78 -15.41 12.57
C LEU A 20 -16.04 -16.91 12.72
N ARG A 21 -17.31 -17.26 12.99
CA ARG A 21 -17.71 -18.64 12.88
C ARG A 21 -17.96 -18.95 11.40
N MET A 22 -17.10 -19.73 10.83
CA MET A 22 -17.24 -20.25 9.48
C MET A 22 -17.76 -21.70 9.54
N ALA A 23 -18.44 -22.09 8.48
CA ALA A 23 -18.95 -23.45 8.36
C ALA A 23 -18.64 -23.99 6.96
N ARG A 24 -18.33 -25.25 6.89
CA ARG A 24 -18.24 -25.98 5.61
C ARG A 24 -19.11 -27.24 5.70
N GLY A 25 -19.56 -27.70 4.54
CA GLY A 25 -20.46 -28.84 4.44
C GLY A 25 -21.93 -28.43 4.34
N SER A 26 -22.83 -29.37 4.50
CA SER A 26 -24.25 -29.18 4.39
C SER A 26 -24.95 -29.67 5.64
N GLU A 27 -25.71 -28.79 6.28
CA GLU A 27 -26.52 -29.13 7.44
C GLU A 27 -27.54 -30.23 7.14
N THR A 28 -28.08 -30.22 5.92
CA THR A 28 -29.05 -31.22 5.45
C THR A 28 -28.45 -32.60 5.18
N ARG A 29 -27.12 -32.67 4.93
CA ARG A 29 -26.41 -33.94 4.72
C ARG A 29 -25.74 -34.47 5.99
N GLY A 30 -25.73 -33.67 7.07
CA GLY A 30 -25.07 -34.03 8.31
C GLY A 30 -23.55 -34.01 8.28
N ASP A 31 -22.94 -33.42 7.23
CA ASP A 31 -21.52 -33.22 7.06
C ASP A 31 -21.07 -31.79 7.44
N TYR A 32 -21.88 -31.13 8.26
CA TYR A 32 -21.65 -29.77 8.70
C TYR A 32 -20.57 -29.70 9.77
N GLU A 33 -19.53 -28.94 9.48
CA GLU A 33 -18.45 -28.61 10.41
C GLU A 33 -18.35 -27.10 10.57
N SER A 34 -18.35 -26.61 11.80
CA SER A 34 -18.12 -25.21 12.10
C SER A 34 -16.79 -25.01 12.81
N PHE A 35 -16.06 -23.97 12.44
CA PHE A 35 -14.78 -23.59 13.05
C PHE A 35 -14.72 -22.09 13.24
N LEU A 36 -13.89 -21.66 14.20
CA LEU A 36 -13.63 -20.26 14.45
C LEU A 36 -12.39 -19.83 13.69
N VAL A 37 -12.48 -18.67 13.05
CA VAL A 37 -11.35 -18.03 12.36
C VAL A 37 -11.14 -16.67 12.98
N ASP A 38 -9.92 -16.37 13.33
CA ASP A 38 -9.55 -15.04 13.83
C ASP A 38 -9.87 -13.99 12.77
N MET A 39 -10.50 -12.90 13.19
CA MET A 39 -10.73 -11.78 12.31
C MET A 39 -9.45 -10.97 12.17
N ASP A 40 -8.75 -11.15 11.05
CA ASP A 40 -7.61 -10.33 10.70
C ASP A 40 -8.02 -9.11 9.89
N ASN A 41 -7.46 -7.97 10.24
CA ASN A 41 -7.57 -6.74 9.47
C ASN A 41 -6.29 -5.90 9.58
N SER A 42 -6.21 -4.82 8.82
CA SER A 42 -5.04 -3.93 8.77
C SER A 42 -4.61 -3.33 10.12
N LEU A 43 -5.44 -3.43 11.15
CA LEU A 43 -5.17 -2.92 12.49
C LEU A 43 -4.64 -4.00 13.45
N THR A 44 -4.68 -5.27 13.06
CA THR A 44 -4.18 -6.35 13.93
C THR A 44 -2.66 -6.51 13.80
N PRO A 45 -1.94 -6.75 14.92
CA PRO A 45 -0.49 -6.98 14.89
C PRO A 45 -0.09 -8.15 13.97
N LYS A 46 -0.94 -9.17 13.87
CA LYS A 46 -0.72 -10.32 12.98
C LYS A 46 -0.73 -9.90 11.51
N TYR A 47 -1.75 -9.10 11.09
CA TYR A 47 -1.81 -8.57 9.73
C TYR A 47 -0.59 -7.69 9.42
N GLN A 48 -0.22 -6.79 10.33
CA GLN A 48 0.95 -5.92 10.17
C GLN A 48 2.24 -6.74 10.03
N SER A 49 2.41 -7.78 10.86
CA SER A 49 3.56 -8.69 10.76
C SER A 49 3.60 -9.45 9.44
N GLN A 50 2.45 -9.88 8.92
CA GLN A 50 2.36 -10.54 7.63
C GLN A 50 2.70 -9.58 6.49
N GLN A 51 2.16 -8.36 6.49
CA GLN A 51 2.49 -7.33 5.51
C GLN A 51 3.99 -6.98 5.53
N TYR A 52 4.55 -6.80 6.72
CA TYR A 52 5.99 -6.57 6.87
C TYR A 52 6.81 -7.73 6.31
N ALA A 53 6.44 -8.98 6.63
CA ALA A 53 7.13 -10.16 6.11
C ALA A 53 7.05 -10.25 4.58
N GLN A 54 5.90 -9.91 3.97
CA GLN A 54 5.73 -9.87 2.52
C GLN A 54 6.63 -8.82 1.88
N ILE A 55 6.65 -7.59 2.42
CA ILE A 55 7.51 -6.51 1.93
C ILE A 55 8.98 -6.90 2.04
N GLN A 56 9.42 -7.47 3.17
CA GLN A 56 10.79 -7.94 3.36
C GLN A 56 11.12 -9.10 2.41
N GLY A 57 10.15 -9.99 2.14
CA GLY A 57 10.29 -11.05 1.15
C GLY A 57 10.54 -10.51 -0.26
N MET A 58 9.69 -9.58 -0.72
CA MET A 58 9.86 -8.92 -2.01
C MET A 58 11.18 -8.15 -2.11
N LYS A 59 11.54 -7.40 -1.06
CA LYS A 59 12.81 -6.68 -1.00
C LYS A 59 13.99 -7.64 -1.20
N ARG A 60 14.02 -8.76 -0.48
CA ARG A 60 15.11 -9.74 -0.60
C ARG A 60 15.14 -10.42 -1.97
N GLN A 61 13.97 -10.74 -2.50
CA GLN A 61 13.87 -11.34 -3.83
C GLN A 61 14.41 -10.39 -4.92
N LEU A 62 14.02 -9.13 -4.91
CA LEU A 62 14.35 -8.19 -5.97
C LEU A 62 15.72 -7.53 -5.78
N ILE A 63 16.03 -7.11 -4.56
CA ILE A 63 17.22 -6.29 -4.23
C ILE A 63 18.32 -7.15 -3.63
N GLY A 64 17.98 -8.27 -3.00
CA GLY A 64 18.90 -9.06 -2.22
C GLY A 64 19.11 -8.52 -0.80
N GLY A 65 20.18 -8.95 -0.18
CA GLY A 65 20.61 -8.54 1.16
C GLY A 65 20.77 -9.67 2.16
N GLU A 66 21.11 -9.32 3.38
CA GLU A 66 21.39 -10.26 4.45
C GLU A 66 20.11 -10.72 5.16
N TYR A 67 20.00 -12.03 5.39
CA TYR A 67 18.97 -12.60 6.26
C TYR A 67 19.35 -12.43 7.73
N PRO A 68 18.38 -12.51 8.68
CA PRO A 68 18.67 -12.44 10.11
C PRO A 68 19.64 -13.49 10.65
N ASN A 69 19.85 -14.57 9.89
CA ASN A 69 20.82 -15.64 10.21
C ASN A 69 22.21 -15.41 9.59
N GLY A 70 22.47 -14.23 9.00
CA GLY A 70 23.75 -13.86 8.40
C GLY A 70 23.98 -14.41 7.00
N VAL A 71 22.98 -14.99 6.34
CA VAL A 71 23.08 -15.45 4.95
C VAL A 71 22.80 -14.30 4.02
N GLU A 72 23.74 -13.96 3.14
CA GLU A 72 23.54 -13.04 2.03
C GLU A 72 22.85 -13.73 0.86
N VAL A 73 21.93 -13.01 0.21
CA VAL A 73 21.21 -13.46 -0.98
C VAL A 73 21.31 -12.39 -2.04
N GLU A 74 21.70 -12.77 -3.25
CA GLU A 74 21.61 -11.90 -4.42
C GLU A 74 20.14 -11.69 -4.81
N GLY A 75 19.80 -10.44 -5.18
CA GLY A 75 18.50 -10.10 -5.72
C GLY A 75 18.39 -10.49 -7.19
N GLU A 76 17.15 -10.56 -7.69
CA GLU A 76 16.86 -10.80 -9.09
C GLU A 76 17.26 -9.63 -10.00
N TYR A 77 17.27 -8.39 -9.45
CA TYR A 77 17.62 -7.18 -10.18
C TYR A 77 19.12 -6.91 -10.13
N ALA A 78 19.69 -6.65 -11.29
CA ALA A 78 21.14 -6.42 -11.42
C ALA A 78 21.57 -5.06 -10.85
N ASP A 79 20.73 -4.03 -11.00
CA ASP A 79 20.98 -2.67 -10.51
C ASP A 79 19.69 -2.04 -9.92
N PRO A 80 19.26 -2.50 -8.75
CA PRO A 80 17.98 -2.11 -8.18
C PRO A 80 17.96 -0.67 -7.67
N VAL A 81 16.93 0.08 -8.09
CA VAL A 81 16.59 1.41 -7.59
C VAL A 81 15.20 1.38 -6.99
N SER A 82 15.03 1.98 -5.81
CA SER A 82 13.73 2.10 -5.15
C SER A 82 13.25 3.54 -5.11
N VAL A 83 12.00 3.76 -5.49
CA VAL A 83 11.32 5.07 -5.42
C VAL A 83 10.15 4.95 -4.46
N LEU A 84 10.13 5.82 -3.46
CA LEU A 84 9.04 5.94 -2.50
C LEU A 84 8.24 7.21 -2.80
N PHE A 85 6.95 7.06 -2.96
CA PHE A 85 6.00 8.18 -3.01
C PHE A 85 5.37 8.37 -1.63
N ALA A 86 5.18 9.63 -1.24
CA ALA A 86 4.36 10.00 -0.09
C ALA A 86 3.22 10.87 -0.61
N LEU A 87 2.05 10.28 -0.77
CA LEU A 87 0.91 10.89 -1.44
C LEU A 87 -0.28 10.99 -0.49
N SER A 88 -0.96 12.13 -0.53
CA SER A 88 -2.12 12.41 0.29
C SER A 88 -3.17 13.17 -0.52
N ALA A 89 -4.40 13.15 -0.06
CA ALA A 89 -5.47 14.03 -0.53
C ALA A 89 -5.71 15.14 0.50
N THR A 90 -6.47 16.16 0.10
CA THR A 90 -6.89 17.20 1.05
C THR A 90 -7.84 16.62 2.10
N SER A 91 -7.63 16.99 3.37
CA SER A 91 -8.53 16.62 4.48
C SER A 91 -9.68 17.61 4.66
N LEU A 92 -9.72 18.67 3.83
CA LEU A 92 -10.72 19.72 3.91
C LEU A 92 -11.55 19.80 2.63
N GLU A 93 -12.81 20.11 2.79
CA GLU A 93 -13.72 20.53 1.71
C GLU A 93 -13.42 21.95 1.28
N ALA A 94 -13.99 22.37 0.15
CA ALA A 94 -13.83 23.72 -0.39
C ALA A 94 -14.33 24.83 0.55
N ASP A 95 -15.26 24.52 1.44
CA ASP A 95 -15.80 25.43 2.47
C ASP A 95 -14.96 25.47 3.75
N GLY A 96 -13.86 24.69 3.81
CA GLY A 96 -12.97 24.58 4.96
C GLY A 96 -13.45 23.61 6.04
N SER A 97 -14.56 22.91 5.84
CA SER A 97 -14.99 21.82 6.73
C SER A 97 -14.13 20.58 6.53
N HIS A 98 -14.10 19.70 7.54
CA HIS A 98 -13.38 18.43 7.44
C HIS A 98 -14.16 17.43 6.60
N ARG A 99 -13.49 16.83 5.65
CA ARG A 99 -14.02 15.70 4.87
C ARG A 99 -14.29 14.48 5.76
N PRO A 100 -15.32 13.67 5.45
CA PRO A 100 -15.47 12.38 6.10
C PRO A 100 -14.25 11.48 5.87
N VAL A 101 -13.66 10.94 6.93
CA VAL A 101 -12.43 10.12 6.85
C VAL A 101 -12.60 8.92 5.91
N CYS A 102 -13.79 8.30 5.89
CA CYS A 102 -14.06 7.16 5.01
C CYS A 102 -14.14 7.53 3.51
N GLU A 103 -14.53 8.75 3.18
CA GLU A 103 -14.55 9.24 1.80
C GLU A 103 -13.14 9.56 1.33
N HIS A 104 -12.38 10.25 2.15
CA HIS A 104 -10.98 10.53 1.89
C HIS A 104 -10.15 9.24 1.68
N ASP A 105 -10.30 8.23 2.57
CA ASP A 105 -9.62 6.95 2.44
C ASP A 105 -10.03 6.22 1.15
N ARG A 106 -11.31 6.30 0.78
CA ARG A 106 -11.81 5.69 -0.47
C ARG A 106 -11.18 6.34 -1.71
N GLU A 107 -11.08 7.65 -1.77
CA GLU A 107 -10.46 8.35 -2.90
C GLU A 107 -9.00 7.92 -3.10
N ILE A 108 -8.20 7.93 -2.02
CA ILE A 108 -6.82 7.49 -2.10
C ILE A 108 -6.72 6.03 -2.57
N ARG A 109 -7.57 5.16 -2.07
CA ARG A 109 -7.59 3.76 -2.52
C ARG A 109 -8.01 3.63 -3.97
N ASP A 110 -9.05 4.33 -4.39
CA ASP A 110 -9.56 4.25 -5.76
C ASP A 110 -8.54 4.77 -6.76
N ALA A 111 -7.79 5.83 -6.40
CA ALA A 111 -6.69 6.34 -7.21
C ALA A 111 -5.61 5.27 -7.49
N TRP A 112 -5.37 4.35 -6.56
CA TRP A 112 -4.31 3.35 -6.67
C TRP A 112 -4.78 1.90 -6.88
N SER A 113 -5.93 1.50 -6.36
CA SER A 113 -6.37 0.09 -6.40
C SER A 113 -7.26 -0.25 -7.58
N GLY A 114 -7.99 0.71 -8.11
CA GLY A 114 -8.93 0.49 -9.19
C GLY A 114 -8.30 -0.08 -10.46
N SER A 115 -8.98 -1.01 -11.14
CA SER A 115 -8.54 -1.54 -12.43
C SER A 115 -8.45 -0.47 -13.52
N ARG A 116 -9.18 0.63 -13.34
CA ARG A 116 -9.21 1.80 -14.24
C ARG A 116 -8.38 2.96 -13.71
N SER A 117 -7.59 2.77 -12.66
CA SER A 117 -6.76 3.81 -12.07
C SER A 117 -5.90 4.50 -13.14
N SER A 118 -6.09 5.79 -13.29
CA SER A 118 -5.29 6.61 -14.20
C SER A 118 -3.87 6.80 -13.67
N VAL A 119 -3.68 6.84 -12.34
CA VAL A 119 -2.38 6.90 -11.68
C VAL A 119 -1.55 5.66 -12.02
N LYS A 120 -2.13 4.46 -11.90
CA LYS A 120 -1.44 3.21 -12.30
C LYS A 120 -1.09 3.19 -13.77
N ARG A 121 -1.99 3.64 -14.63
CA ARG A 121 -1.70 3.69 -16.07
C ARG A 121 -0.59 4.66 -16.38
N THR A 122 -0.56 5.81 -15.71
CA THR A 122 0.52 6.79 -15.87
C THR A 122 1.85 6.23 -15.40
N LEU A 123 1.87 5.53 -14.24
CA LEU A 123 3.07 4.88 -13.75
C LEU A 123 3.54 3.78 -14.73
N ARG A 124 2.64 2.92 -15.19
CA ARG A 124 2.98 1.87 -16.15
C ARG A 124 3.50 2.44 -17.47
N TYR A 125 2.84 3.47 -18.01
CA TYR A 125 3.30 4.16 -19.20
C TYR A 125 4.71 4.74 -19.02
N LEU A 126 5.01 5.31 -17.85
CA LEU A 126 6.34 5.80 -17.54
C LEU A 126 7.37 4.67 -17.55
N LEU A 127 7.06 3.54 -16.88
CA LEU A 127 8.00 2.42 -16.74
C LEU A 127 8.17 1.66 -18.07
N GLU A 128 7.07 1.30 -18.73
CA GLU A 128 7.10 0.45 -19.92
C GLU A 128 7.41 1.26 -21.20
N ASP A 129 6.70 2.37 -21.43
CA ASP A 129 6.79 3.10 -22.71
C ASP A 129 7.88 4.17 -22.72
N LYS A 130 8.24 4.74 -21.57
CA LYS A 130 9.27 5.79 -21.50
C LYS A 130 10.63 5.30 -21.07
N MET A 131 10.66 4.37 -20.10
CA MET A 131 11.91 3.77 -19.63
C MET A 131 12.26 2.49 -20.38
N GLY A 132 11.35 1.93 -21.19
CA GLY A 132 11.58 0.72 -21.98
C GLY A 132 11.56 -0.59 -21.16
N LEU A 133 11.12 -0.56 -19.91
CA LEU A 133 11.14 -1.71 -19.01
C LEU A 133 10.09 -2.76 -19.43
N SER A 134 10.49 -4.01 -19.39
CA SER A 134 9.59 -5.15 -19.55
C SER A 134 8.92 -5.53 -18.21
N PRO A 135 7.74 -6.15 -18.23
CA PRO A 135 7.18 -6.79 -17.05
C PRO A 135 8.18 -7.77 -16.42
N GLY A 136 8.52 -7.57 -15.15
CA GLY A 136 9.55 -8.34 -14.43
C GLY A 136 10.83 -7.55 -14.13
N GLU A 137 11.09 -6.44 -14.85
CA GLU A 137 12.20 -5.52 -14.55
C GLU A 137 11.77 -4.39 -13.61
N TYR A 138 10.52 -4.39 -13.19
CA TYR A 138 10.00 -3.53 -12.14
C TYR A 138 8.95 -4.26 -11.30
N ALA A 139 8.83 -3.84 -10.05
CA ALA A 139 7.76 -4.24 -9.15
C ALA A 139 7.28 -3.02 -8.37
N TRP A 140 6.05 -3.05 -7.94
CA TRP A 140 5.51 -1.98 -7.10
C TRP A 140 4.45 -2.52 -6.16
N TRP A 141 4.35 -1.90 -5.00
CA TRP A 141 3.28 -2.10 -4.01
C TRP A 141 2.93 -0.77 -3.37
N TRP A 142 1.82 -0.74 -2.71
CA TRP A 142 1.42 0.45 -1.97
C TRP A 142 0.81 0.08 -0.63
N GLN A 143 0.95 0.98 0.32
CA GLN A 143 0.36 0.88 1.63
C GLN A 143 -0.32 2.20 1.96
N SER A 144 -1.50 2.13 2.59
CA SER A 144 -2.19 3.29 3.13
C SER A 144 -2.01 3.30 4.64
N GLU A 145 -1.63 4.45 5.18
CA GLU A 145 -1.40 4.67 6.59
C GLU A 145 -2.13 5.92 7.06
N PRO A 146 -2.66 5.97 8.30
CA PRO A 146 -3.18 7.21 8.86
C PRO A 146 -2.03 8.17 9.19
N HIS A 147 -2.22 9.47 8.94
CA HIS A 147 -1.27 10.48 9.39
C HIS A 147 -1.10 10.42 10.91
N PRO A 148 0.12 10.21 11.41
CA PRO A 148 0.38 10.18 12.83
C PRO A 148 0.39 11.59 13.44
N GLY A 149 0.11 11.64 14.74
CA GLY A 149 0.35 12.82 15.58
C GLY A 149 -0.90 13.56 15.99
N PRO A 150 -0.85 14.18 17.16
CA PRO A 150 -1.94 14.97 17.70
C PRO A 150 -2.02 16.34 17.03
N GLN A 151 -3.24 16.82 16.83
CA GLN A 151 -3.55 18.23 16.61
C GLN A 151 -3.19 18.86 15.24
N LYS A 152 -2.99 18.07 14.19
CA LYS A 152 -2.93 18.62 12.83
C LYS A 152 -4.25 18.36 12.09
N PRO A 153 -4.66 19.22 11.15
CA PRO A 153 -5.89 19.00 10.37
C PRO A 153 -5.96 17.64 9.68
N ALA A 154 -4.81 17.10 9.25
CA ALA A 154 -4.71 15.83 8.57
C ALA A 154 -4.58 14.59 9.51
N THR A 155 -4.58 14.78 10.85
CA THR A 155 -4.44 13.66 11.79
C THR A 155 -5.57 12.64 11.64
N GLY A 156 -5.22 11.38 11.43
CA GLY A 156 -6.16 10.28 11.24
C GLY A 156 -6.66 10.14 9.80
N TYR A 157 -6.34 11.06 8.90
CA TYR A 157 -6.59 10.90 7.47
C TYR A 157 -5.53 10.00 6.83
N SER A 158 -5.95 9.20 5.87
CA SER A 158 -5.04 8.29 5.18
C SER A 158 -4.07 9.06 4.28
N HIS A 159 -2.86 8.54 4.18
CA HIS A 159 -1.92 8.84 3.11
C HIS A 159 -1.38 7.54 2.54
N SER A 160 -0.86 7.60 1.34
CA SER A 160 -0.42 6.42 0.61
C SER A 160 1.09 6.46 0.39
N HIS A 161 1.73 5.32 0.59
CA HIS A 161 3.15 5.10 0.32
C HIS A 161 3.34 4.05 -0.78
N PRO A 162 3.14 4.42 -2.06
CA PRO A 162 3.56 3.55 -3.15
C PRO A 162 5.08 3.46 -3.20
N VAL A 163 5.56 2.23 -3.34
CA VAL A 163 6.99 1.93 -3.57
C VAL A 163 7.11 1.26 -4.91
N VAL A 164 8.03 1.75 -5.72
CA VAL A 164 8.41 1.15 -7.00
C VAL A 164 9.86 0.71 -6.91
N VAL A 165 10.14 -0.53 -7.26
CA VAL A 165 11.50 -1.04 -7.40
C VAL A 165 11.74 -1.33 -8.87
N ILE A 166 12.82 -0.84 -9.41
CA ILE A 166 13.17 -0.87 -10.83
C ILE A 166 14.54 -1.52 -10.96
N ASP A 167 14.71 -2.43 -11.89
CA ASP A 167 16.03 -2.84 -12.34
C ASP A 167 16.54 -1.79 -13.36
N ARG A 168 17.44 -0.90 -12.91
CA ARG A 168 17.99 0.15 -13.76
C ARG A 168 18.81 -0.41 -14.93
N ALA A 169 19.31 -1.63 -14.82
CA ALA A 169 20.03 -2.27 -15.91
C ALA A 169 19.15 -2.51 -17.16
N GLY A 170 17.82 -2.58 -16.99
CA GLY A 170 16.85 -2.70 -18.08
C GLY A 170 16.37 -1.38 -18.66
N VAL A 171 16.72 -0.25 -18.05
CA VAL A 171 16.24 1.07 -18.51
C VAL A 171 16.90 1.46 -19.82
N ASP A 172 16.08 1.93 -20.78
CA ASP A 172 16.57 2.48 -22.05
C ASP A 172 17.56 3.62 -21.77
N PRO A 173 18.80 3.58 -22.28
CA PRO A 173 19.80 4.64 -22.09
C PRO A 173 19.36 6.05 -22.52
N ASP A 174 18.43 6.13 -23.47
CA ASP A 174 17.85 7.38 -23.97
C ASP A 174 16.55 7.74 -23.21
N GLY A 175 16.10 6.87 -22.30
CA GLY A 175 14.91 7.05 -21.47
C GLY A 175 15.14 7.99 -20.28
N PRO A 176 14.08 8.32 -19.53
CA PRO A 176 14.19 9.13 -18.32
C PRO A 176 14.93 8.38 -17.20
N ASP A 177 15.79 9.11 -16.49
CA ASP A 177 16.54 8.56 -15.36
C ASP A 177 15.62 8.17 -14.21
N PRO A 178 15.59 6.88 -13.77
CA PRO A 178 14.78 6.43 -12.66
C PRO A 178 15.24 6.97 -11.29
N THR A 179 16.39 7.60 -11.20
CA THR A 179 16.87 8.24 -9.96
C THR A 179 16.49 9.71 -9.86
N ASP A 180 16.05 10.33 -10.97
CA ASP A 180 15.59 11.70 -10.98
C ASP A 180 14.12 11.77 -10.52
N VAL A 181 13.86 12.51 -9.43
CA VAL A 181 12.52 12.70 -8.87
C VAL A 181 11.57 13.38 -9.86
N GLU A 182 12.07 14.23 -10.76
CA GLU A 182 11.26 14.92 -11.77
C GLU A 182 10.65 13.95 -12.80
N THR A 183 11.29 12.81 -13.01
CA THR A 183 10.78 11.74 -13.86
C THR A 183 9.38 11.27 -13.42
N TYR A 184 9.09 11.32 -12.13
CA TYR A 184 7.82 10.85 -11.55
C TYR A 184 6.78 11.95 -11.38
N ARG A 185 7.09 13.18 -11.75
CA ARG A 185 6.14 14.31 -11.70
C ARG A 185 4.79 14.00 -12.35
N PRO A 186 4.70 13.35 -13.53
CA PRO A 186 3.41 13.03 -14.14
C PRO A 186 2.54 12.09 -13.29
N VAL A 187 3.16 11.16 -12.56
CA VAL A 187 2.46 10.23 -11.66
C VAL A 187 1.88 10.99 -10.46
N VAL A 188 2.68 11.88 -9.86
CA VAL A 188 2.25 12.73 -8.73
C VAL A 188 1.16 13.69 -9.17
N ALA A 189 1.31 14.36 -10.30
CA ALA A 189 0.30 15.26 -10.86
C ALA A 189 -1.01 14.52 -11.09
N LYS A 190 -0.94 13.29 -11.64
CA LYS A 190 -2.14 12.49 -11.87
C LYS A 190 -2.83 12.05 -10.57
N HIS A 191 -2.08 11.79 -9.51
CA HIS A 191 -2.68 11.53 -8.19
C HIS A 191 -3.41 12.77 -7.66
N ILE A 192 -2.80 13.96 -7.78
CA ILE A 192 -3.44 15.23 -7.36
C ILE A 192 -4.72 15.51 -8.13
N ASP A 193 -4.77 15.18 -9.43
CA ASP A 193 -5.96 15.35 -10.26
C ASP A 193 -7.12 14.41 -9.87
N GLU A 194 -6.82 13.24 -9.26
CA GLU A 194 -7.81 12.21 -8.89
C GLU A 194 -8.29 12.35 -7.44
N CYS A 195 -7.55 13.05 -6.59
CA CYS A 195 -7.82 13.25 -5.15
C CYS A 195 -7.93 14.73 -4.80
#